data_bf1b4a9b553e1ce74b17b180415d74cd
#
_entry.id   bf1b4a9b553e1ce74b17b180415d74cd
#
_cell.length_a   1.000
_cell.length_b   1.000
_cell.length_c   1.000
_cell.angle_alpha   90.00
_cell.angle_beta   90.00
_cell.angle_gamma   90.00
#
_symmetry.space_group_name_H-M   'P 1'
#
loop_
_entity.id
_entity.type
_entity.pdbx_description
1 polymer ?
#
loop_
_entity_poly.entity_id
_entity_poly.type
_entity_poly.pdbx_seq_one_letter_code
_entity_poly.pdbx_strand_id
1 'polypeptide(L)'
;MRILSLLRFILPISLLIFSCEDPNYPENIWDEDDQGNASPSISSVEPEEAAFAGIDTLTINGQNFSENTSANLVYFNNMLGEVISATSTSLKVVTPNLVSDSVQIRVAVQGAFLFADHSSLYTLTAAVLDYGPFDQFTDIFSLDLDRDENLIVSMDGTPNAEFWIVDTNQDSAVWSGALAKGSGMKLGPTGSVYFVNYQRYLYKDEQGTPKENTEIFKRLNGNVTDLDFDSNGNLFAGGTGSIIDVVDINDDGGLTSGVTEVKNLDTLDVISLRVFHDHLYVLTTTVSSDQAIYKMQILDDSGSLGDMELVFDWSAYTNKLSSALCFTLSETGDLFVGSDSDVQPLTYIQNGNASGFYSSILTAPITYMAWGNSNYLYLINKTEETNRVQRVDTRMSGADYYGRP
;
A
#
# COMPACT_ATOMS: atom_id res chain seq x y z
N MET A 1 50.83 93.62 1.69
CA MET A 1 50.97 92.28 1.07
C MET A 1 50.60 91.25 2.12
N ARG A 2 49.31 90.91 2.34
CA ARG A 2 48.77 89.77 3.15
C ARG A 2 47.24 89.86 3.31
N ILE A 3 46.46 90.10 2.25
CA ILE A 3 44.99 90.04 2.26
C ILE A 3 44.40 89.10 1.15
N LEU A 4 45.26 88.56 0.33
CA LEU A 4 44.78 87.69 -0.81
C LEU A 4 44.78 86.18 -0.55
N SER A 5 45.07 85.67 0.66
CA SER A 5 45.13 84.24 0.94
C SER A 5 43.88 83.69 1.68
N LEU A 6 42.96 84.48 2.15
CA LEU A 6 41.76 84.07 2.87
C LEU A 6 40.53 83.80 1.97
N LEU A 7 40.54 84.26 0.74
CA LEU A 7 39.37 84.13 -0.16
C LEU A 7 39.36 82.86 -0.97
N ARG A 8 40.44 81.98 -0.87
CA ARG A 8 40.55 80.72 -1.59
C ARG A 8 40.02 79.52 -0.83
N PHE A 9 39.67 79.65 0.43
CA PHE A 9 39.17 78.52 1.27
C PHE A 9 37.68 78.54 1.53
N ILE A 10 36.95 79.56 1.14
CA ILE A 10 35.49 79.64 1.38
C ILE A 10 34.67 79.21 0.19
N LEU A 11 35.24 79.15 -1.04
CA LEU A 11 34.49 78.78 -2.23
C LEU A 11 34.23 77.26 -2.40
N PRO A 12 35.00 76.28 -1.85
CA PRO A 12 34.64 74.87 -1.95
C PRO A 12 33.65 74.34 -0.87
N ILE A 13 33.35 75.15 0.19
CA ILE A 13 32.46 74.70 1.24
C ILE A 13 30.97 75.02 0.93
N SER A 14 30.69 75.97 0.06
CA SER A 14 29.29 76.23 -0.31
C SER A 14 28.74 75.36 -1.46
N LEU A 15 29.55 74.46 -2.08
CA LEU A 15 29.09 73.58 -3.13
C LEU A 15 28.70 72.11 -2.60
N LEU A 16 28.83 71.90 -1.27
CA LEU A 16 28.50 70.62 -0.67
C LEU A 16 27.13 70.58 0.02
N ILE A 17 26.33 71.67 -0.08
CA ILE A 17 25.06 71.75 0.65
C ILE A 17 23.82 71.62 -0.24
N PHE A 18 23.97 71.28 -1.55
CA PHE A 18 22.82 71.08 -2.46
C PHE A 18 22.77 69.73 -3.12
N SER A 19 23.22 68.64 -2.44
CA SER A 19 22.97 67.29 -2.89
C SER A 19 22.20 66.53 -1.81
N CYS A 20 21.06 67.07 -1.43
CA CYS A 20 19.95 66.19 -0.99
C CYS A 20 19.05 66.07 -2.20
N GLU A 21 19.35 65.07 -3.05
CA GLU A 21 18.31 64.49 -3.90
C GLU A 21 17.31 63.89 -2.92
N ASP A 22 16.06 64.30 -2.99
CA ASP A 22 14.96 63.61 -2.32
C ASP A 22 15.04 62.14 -2.76
N PRO A 23 15.14 61.19 -1.83
CA PRO A 23 15.12 59.79 -2.19
C PRO A 23 13.84 59.56 -2.97
N ASN A 24 13.97 59.25 -4.24
CA ASN A 24 12.85 58.82 -5.07
C ASN A 24 12.41 57.47 -4.51
N TYR A 25 11.58 57.48 -3.48
CA TYR A 25 10.95 56.29 -2.97
C TYR A 25 10.05 55.77 -4.09
N PRO A 26 10.13 54.46 -4.44
CA PRO A 26 9.16 53.91 -5.35
C PRO A 26 7.78 54.18 -4.81
N GLU A 27 6.82 54.43 -5.72
CA GLU A 27 5.43 54.64 -5.36
C GLU A 27 5.01 53.57 -4.36
N ASN A 28 4.20 53.97 -3.39
CA ASN A 28 3.76 53.08 -2.32
C ASN A 28 3.12 51.83 -2.95
N ILE A 29 3.73 50.66 -2.73
CA ILE A 29 3.22 49.37 -3.24
C ILE A 29 1.87 49.06 -2.61
N TRP A 30 1.55 49.70 -1.51
CA TRP A 30 0.29 49.57 -0.78
C TRP A 30 -0.72 50.61 -1.28
N ASP A 31 -1.81 50.12 -1.90
CA ASP A 31 -2.97 50.94 -2.24
C ASP A 31 -3.94 50.93 -1.04
N GLU A 32 -4.10 52.08 -0.40
CA GLU A 32 -4.98 52.25 0.77
C GLU A 32 -6.46 52.06 0.42
N ASP A 33 -6.83 52.25 -0.85
CA ASP A 33 -8.20 52.12 -1.35
C ASP A 33 -8.52 50.68 -1.85
N ASP A 34 -7.50 49.80 -1.99
CA ASP A 34 -7.73 48.42 -2.36
C ASP A 34 -8.42 47.69 -1.21
N GLN A 35 -9.70 47.36 -1.39
CA GLN A 35 -10.49 46.58 -0.44
C GLN A 35 -10.26 45.06 -0.54
N GLY A 36 -9.50 44.63 -1.54
CA GLY A 36 -9.31 43.17 -1.86
C GLY A 36 -10.62 42.49 -2.22
N ASN A 37 -10.53 41.20 -2.47
CA ASN A 37 -11.69 40.33 -2.63
C ASN A 37 -12.38 40.04 -1.29
N ALA A 38 -13.66 39.69 -1.33
CA ALA A 38 -14.40 39.30 -0.13
C ALA A 38 -13.69 38.12 0.57
N SER A 39 -13.53 38.22 1.88
CA SER A 39 -12.84 37.19 2.68
C SER A 39 -13.58 35.90 2.64
N PRO A 40 -12.88 34.74 2.46
CA PRO A 40 -13.50 33.44 2.49
C PRO A 40 -14.05 33.10 3.88
N SER A 41 -14.99 32.18 3.94
CA SER A 41 -15.47 31.54 5.18
C SER A 41 -15.67 30.09 5.01
N ILE A 42 -15.42 29.27 6.05
CA ILE A 42 -15.68 27.83 6.11
C ILE A 42 -16.90 27.61 6.99
N SER A 43 -17.89 26.84 6.50
CA SER A 43 -19.08 26.46 7.26
C SER A 43 -19.04 24.98 7.69
N SER A 44 -18.52 24.07 6.86
CA SER A 44 -18.35 22.66 7.18
C SER A 44 -17.24 22.01 6.37
N VAL A 45 -16.76 20.86 6.88
CA VAL A 45 -15.82 19.96 6.19
C VAL A 45 -16.43 18.58 6.20
N GLU A 46 -16.43 17.89 5.08
CA GLU A 46 -16.98 16.53 4.92
C GLU A 46 -15.90 15.60 4.34
N PRO A 47 -15.71 14.39 4.93
CA PRO A 47 -16.33 13.85 6.13
C PRO A 47 -16.04 14.71 7.36
N GLU A 48 -16.91 14.68 8.39
CA GLU A 48 -16.92 15.66 9.48
C GLU A 48 -15.80 15.46 10.50
N GLU A 49 -15.42 14.20 10.80
CA GLU A 49 -14.54 13.90 11.94
C GLU A 49 -13.10 13.59 11.53
N ALA A 50 -12.92 12.72 10.51
CA ALA A 50 -11.59 12.24 10.10
C ALA A 50 -11.55 11.81 8.63
N ALA A 51 -10.34 11.80 8.08
CA ALA A 51 -10.04 11.30 6.73
C ALA A 51 -8.67 10.65 6.68
N PHE A 52 -8.39 9.87 5.65
CA PHE A 52 -7.05 9.33 5.41
C PHE A 52 -6.12 10.38 4.82
N ALA A 53 -4.97 10.52 5.44
CA ALA A 53 -3.89 11.39 4.98
C ALA A 53 -3.37 10.95 3.61
N GLY A 54 -3.28 11.89 2.66
CA GLY A 54 -2.75 11.66 1.32
C GLY A 54 -3.65 10.85 0.38
N ILE A 55 -4.87 10.49 0.79
CA ILE A 55 -5.78 9.61 0.05
C ILE A 55 -7.15 10.25 -0.15
N ASP A 56 -7.77 10.70 0.94
CA ASP A 56 -9.14 11.16 0.90
C ASP A 56 -9.29 12.54 0.29
N THR A 57 -10.44 12.76 -0.31
CA THR A 57 -10.87 14.07 -0.79
C THR A 57 -11.89 14.65 0.18
N LEU A 58 -11.59 15.80 0.76
CA LEU A 58 -12.52 16.56 1.59
C LEU A 58 -13.37 17.49 0.73
N THR A 59 -14.64 17.65 1.11
CA THR A 59 -15.49 18.72 0.62
C THR A 59 -15.54 19.82 1.69
N ILE A 60 -14.99 20.98 1.38
CA ILE A 60 -15.02 22.17 2.25
C ILE A 60 -16.13 23.08 1.75
N ASN A 61 -17.18 23.26 2.53
CA ASN A 61 -18.28 24.16 2.24
C ASN A 61 -18.05 25.52 2.91
N GLY A 62 -18.46 26.59 2.23
CA GLY A 62 -18.23 27.94 2.72
C GLY A 62 -18.77 29.03 1.79
N GLN A 63 -18.14 30.18 1.78
CA GLN A 63 -18.47 31.32 0.92
C GLN A 63 -17.21 32.04 0.45
N ASN A 64 -17.34 32.77 -0.66
CA ASN A 64 -16.30 33.62 -1.25
C ASN A 64 -15.05 32.86 -1.69
N PHE A 65 -15.20 31.57 -2.09
CA PHE A 65 -14.13 30.86 -2.74
C PHE A 65 -14.02 31.27 -4.21
N SER A 66 -12.83 31.10 -4.78
CA SER A 66 -12.65 31.33 -6.22
C SER A 66 -13.12 30.10 -7.01
N GLU A 67 -13.76 30.32 -8.15
CA GLU A 67 -14.09 29.22 -9.09
C GLU A 67 -12.84 28.66 -9.79
N ASN A 68 -11.72 29.40 -9.77
CA ASN A 68 -10.44 28.93 -10.24
C ASN A 68 -9.75 28.14 -9.10
N THR A 69 -9.52 26.84 -9.31
CA THR A 69 -8.91 25.94 -8.32
C THR A 69 -7.56 26.47 -7.83
N SER A 70 -6.71 26.99 -8.73
CA SER A 70 -5.37 27.48 -8.39
C SER A 70 -5.35 28.77 -7.57
N ALA A 71 -6.48 29.49 -7.49
CA ALA A 71 -6.62 30.68 -6.68
C ALA A 71 -7.07 30.39 -5.22
N ASN A 72 -7.37 29.12 -4.90
CA ASN A 72 -7.69 28.67 -3.55
C ASN A 72 -6.51 27.87 -3.00
N LEU A 73 -5.92 28.32 -1.91
CA LEU A 73 -4.87 27.62 -1.20
C LEU A 73 -5.45 27.04 0.09
N VAL A 74 -5.50 25.72 0.18
CA VAL A 74 -6.02 25.02 1.35
C VAL A 74 -4.88 24.41 2.12
N TYR A 75 -4.69 24.88 3.34
CA TYR A 75 -3.64 24.42 4.23
C TYR A 75 -4.20 23.48 5.29
N PHE A 76 -3.45 22.43 5.54
CA PHE A 76 -3.60 21.49 6.65
C PHE A 76 -2.38 21.70 7.56
N ASN A 77 -2.52 22.49 8.62
CA ASN A 77 -1.40 23.08 9.35
C ASN A 77 -0.50 23.90 8.37
N ASN A 78 0.69 23.38 8.10
CA ASN A 78 1.67 24.00 7.18
C ASN A 78 1.78 23.28 5.81
N MET A 79 0.98 22.24 5.55
CA MET A 79 0.99 21.49 4.29
C MET A 79 -0.19 21.88 3.41
N LEU A 80 0.05 21.98 2.11
CA LEU A 80 -1.00 22.26 1.12
C LEU A 80 -1.72 20.97 0.73
N GLY A 81 -3.07 21.03 0.72
CA GLY A 81 -3.91 20.06 0.01
C GLY A 81 -4.09 20.49 -1.45
N GLU A 82 -4.33 19.52 -2.31
CA GLU A 82 -4.59 19.76 -3.74
C GLU A 82 -6.08 20.06 -3.98
N VAL A 83 -6.39 21.26 -4.47
CA VAL A 83 -7.75 21.65 -4.82
C VAL A 83 -8.09 21.11 -6.21
N ILE A 84 -8.90 20.07 -6.29
CA ILE A 84 -9.29 19.41 -7.55
C ILE A 84 -10.59 19.94 -8.16
N SER A 85 -11.42 20.63 -7.37
CA SER A 85 -12.65 21.26 -7.85
C SER A 85 -13.00 22.46 -6.97
N ALA A 86 -13.52 23.52 -7.56
CA ALA A 86 -13.88 24.75 -6.85
C ALA A 86 -15.15 25.39 -7.43
N THR A 87 -16.02 25.87 -6.55
CA THR A 87 -17.13 26.78 -6.80
C THR A 87 -17.04 27.94 -5.79
N SER A 88 -17.88 28.95 -5.93
CA SER A 88 -17.92 30.05 -4.96
C SER A 88 -18.29 29.63 -3.52
N THR A 89 -18.83 28.41 -3.35
CA THR A 89 -19.33 27.90 -2.05
C THR A 89 -18.80 26.54 -1.64
N SER A 90 -18.02 25.85 -2.48
CA SER A 90 -17.51 24.50 -2.17
C SER A 90 -16.18 24.24 -2.85
N LEU A 91 -15.25 23.65 -2.12
CA LEU A 91 -13.97 23.14 -2.61
C LEU A 91 -13.88 21.63 -2.40
N LYS A 92 -13.35 20.89 -3.39
CA LYS A 92 -12.91 19.51 -3.21
C LYS A 92 -11.40 19.49 -3.15
N VAL A 93 -10.86 18.94 -2.06
CA VAL A 93 -9.44 19.02 -1.73
C VAL A 93 -8.92 17.64 -1.35
N VAL A 94 -7.91 17.16 -2.07
CA VAL A 94 -7.17 15.95 -1.67
C VAL A 94 -6.31 16.28 -0.45
N THR A 95 -6.42 15.47 0.60
CA THR A 95 -5.66 15.64 1.83
C THR A 95 -4.15 15.48 1.57
N PRO A 96 -3.27 16.26 2.21
CA PRO A 96 -1.84 16.01 2.16
C PRO A 96 -1.49 14.75 2.98
N ASN A 97 -0.33 14.15 2.70
CA ASN A 97 0.19 13.04 3.51
C ASN A 97 0.75 13.57 4.86
N LEU A 98 -0.17 13.97 5.73
CA LEU A 98 0.07 14.52 7.07
C LEU A 98 -0.78 13.76 8.08
N VAL A 99 -0.20 12.81 8.79
CA VAL A 99 -0.91 12.10 9.88
C VAL A 99 -0.86 12.93 11.16
N SER A 100 -2.02 13.34 11.66
CA SER A 100 -2.15 14.10 12.91
C SER A 100 -3.61 14.12 13.38
N ASP A 101 -3.81 14.12 14.69
CA ASP A 101 -5.11 14.29 15.36
C ASP A 101 -5.51 15.77 15.59
N SER A 102 -4.63 16.68 15.23
CA SER A 102 -4.74 18.11 15.56
C SER A 102 -4.43 18.99 14.35
N VAL A 103 -5.21 18.85 13.28
CA VAL A 103 -5.02 19.57 12.01
C VAL A 103 -5.91 20.78 11.95
N GLN A 104 -5.32 21.98 11.84
CA GLN A 104 -6.04 23.21 11.51
C GLN A 104 -6.19 23.31 9.99
N ILE A 105 -7.44 23.29 9.50
CA ILE A 105 -7.75 23.54 8.09
C ILE A 105 -7.95 25.04 7.89
N ARG A 106 -7.25 25.58 6.89
CA ARG A 106 -7.28 27.01 6.54
C ARG A 106 -7.43 27.18 5.02
N VAL A 107 -8.30 28.09 4.61
CA VAL A 107 -8.47 28.48 3.21
C VAL A 107 -8.03 29.92 3.01
N ALA A 108 -7.09 30.13 2.10
CA ALA A 108 -6.71 31.44 1.59
C ALA A 108 -7.16 31.56 0.12
N VAL A 109 -7.73 32.68 -0.24
CA VAL A 109 -8.19 32.95 -1.62
C VAL A 109 -7.37 34.14 -2.18
N GLN A 110 -6.86 33.97 -3.41
CA GLN A 110 -6.05 34.98 -4.05
C GLN A 110 -6.82 36.34 -4.17
N GLY A 111 -6.19 37.39 -3.71
CA GLY A 111 -6.76 38.73 -3.68
C GLY A 111 -7.65 39.03 -2.47
N ALA A 112 -7.94 38.09 -1.60
CA ALA A 112 -8.54 38.33 -0.29
C ALA A 112 -7.45 38.61 0.75
N PHE A 113 -7.68 39.60 1.63
CA PHE A 113 -6.70 39.98 2.66
C PHE A 113 -6.74 39.06 3.89
N LEU A 114 -7.85 38.39 4.12
CA LEU A 114 -8.03 37.48 5.24
C LEU A 114 -8.28 36.05 4.72
N PHE A 115 -7.86 35.07 5.50
CA PHE A 115 -8.15 33.65 5.27
C PHE A 115 -9.23 33.16 6.24
N ALA A 116 -9.83 32.03 5.92
CA ALA A 116 -10.80 31.35 6.77
C ALA A 116 -10.14 30.17 7.49
N ASP A 117 -10.38 30.05 8.79
CA ASP A 117 -10.01 28.89 9.59
C ASP A 117 -11.26 28.04 9.86
N HIS A 118 -11.13 26.71 9.76
CA HIS A 118 -12.15 25.81 10.26
C HIS A 118 -12.22 25.91 11.79
N SER A 119 -13.43 25.92 12.32
CA SER A 119 -13.68 26.20 13.75
C SER A 119 -13.16 25.11 14.70
N SER A 120 -12.99 23.89 14.21
CA SER A 120 -12.53 22.73 14.97
C SER A 120 -11.23 22.17 14.38
N LEU A 121 -10.42 21.54 15.23
CA LEU A 121 -9.30 20.74 14.74
C LEU A 121 -9.84 19.49 14.05
N TYR A 122 -9.16 19.08 12.99
CA TYR A 122 -9.53 17.92 12.17
C TYR A 122 -8.52 16.78 12.35
N THR A 123 -8.95 15.53 12.16
CA THR A 123 -8.06 14.38 12.26
C THR A 123 -7.71 13.82 10.87
N LEU A 124 -6.43 13.70 10.58
CA LEU A 124 -5.94 12.95 9.43
C LEU A 124 -5.24 11.68 9.92
N THR A 125 -5.83 10.52 9.60
CA THR A 125 -5.34 9.21 10.03
C THR A 125 -4.49 8.54 8.95
N ALA A 126 -3.60 7.62 9.35
CA ALA A 126 -2.85 6.81 8.42
C ALA A 126 -3.69 5.63 7.91
N ALA A 127 -3.79 5.48 6.57
CA ALA A 127 -4.33 4.26 5.97
C ALA A 127 -3.30 3.13 5.87
N VAL A 128 -2.02 3.46 5.89
CA VAL A 128 -0.90 2.53 5.79
C VAL A 128 0.01 2.71 6.99
N LEU A 129 0.27 1.63 7.71
CA LEU A 129 1.14 1.61 8.90
C LEU A 129 2.16 0.50 8.75
N ASP A 130 3.41 0.76 9.10
CA ASP A 130 4.38 -0.30 9.30
C ASP A 130 3.95 -1.17 10.49
N TYR A 131 4.06 -2.49 10.36
CA TYR A 131 3.52 -3.45 11.31
C TYR A 131 4.56 -4.49 11.71
N GLY A 132 4.82 -4.59 13.02
CA GLY A 132 5.85 -5.46 13.59
C GLY A 132 7.26 -4.85 13.57
N PRO A 133 8.22 -5.53 14.22
CA PRO A 133 9.58 -5.02 14.44
C PRO A 133 10.54 -5.31 13.28
N PHE A 134 10.07 -5.24 12.05
CA PHE A 134 10.87 -5.57 10.86
C PHE A 134 11.62 -4.34 10.37
N ASP A 135 12.86 -4.54 9.96
CA ASP A 135 13.74 -3.50 9.46
C ASP A 135 14.56 -3.96 8.23
N GLN A 136 15.43 -3.11 7.75
CA GLN A 136 16.27 -3.39 6.57
C GLN A 136 17.18 -4.63 6.70
N PHE A 137 17.41 -5.15 7.91
CA PHE A 137 18.23 -6.32 8.16
C PHE A 137 17.40 -7.60 8.27
N THR A 138 16.09 -7.48 8.27
CA THR A 138 15.15 -8.60 8.39
C THR A 138 14.74 -9.06 6.98
N ASP A 139 15.14 -10.25 6.56
CA ASP A 139 14.75 -10.78 5.25
C ASP A 139 13.43 -11.57 5.36
N ILE A 140 12.34 -10.97 4.88
CA ILE A 140 10.96 -11.47 4.96
C ILE A 140 10.58 -12.14 3.63
N PHE A 141 9.90 -13.30 3.69
CA PHE A 141 9.56 -14.09 2.50
C PHE A 141 8.05 -14.18 2.24
N SER A 142 7.28 -14.54 3.26
CA SER A 142 5.82 -14.68 3.18
C SER A 142 5.19 -14.42 4.53
N LEU A 143 3.88 -14.24 4.54
CA LEU A 143 3.09 -13.98 5.75
C LEU A 143 1.69 -14.57 5.63
N ASP A 144 1.07 -14.83 6.76
CA ASP A 144 -0.36 -15.12 6.88
C ASP A 144 -0.86 -14.71 8.26
N LEU A 145 -2.17 -14.72 8.49
CA LEU A 145 -2.79 -14.30 9.74
C LEU A 145 -3.67 -15.40 10.31
N ASP A 146 -3.68 -15.50 11.64
CA ASP A 146 -4.59 -16.37 12.37
C ASP A 146 -5.95 -15.70 12.65
N ARG A 147 -6.85 -16.42 13.36
CA ARG A 147 -8.18 -15.92 13.73
C ARG A 147 -8.16 -14.72 14.67
N ASP A 148 -7.13 -14.60 15.48
CA ASP A 148 -6.98 -13.54 16.47
C ASP A 148 -6.28 -12.31 15.88
N GLU A 149 -6.10 -12.25 14.54
CA GLU A 149 -5.38 -11.22 13.79
C GLU A 149 -3.88 -11.18 14.13
N ASN A 150 -3.31 -12.27 14.67
CA ASN A 150 -1.87 -12.36 14.83
C ASN A 150 -1.22 -12.65 13.47
N LEU A 151 -0.22 -11.85 13.13
CA LEU A 151 0.56 -11.99 11.92
C LEU A 151 1.65 -13.05 12.12
N ILE A 152 1.69 -14.06 11.26
CA ILE A 152 2.78 -15.03 11.20
C ILE A 152 3.63 -14.73 9.97
N VAL A 153 4.96 -14.64 10.15
CA VAL A 153 5.90 -14.21 9.12
C VAL A 153 7.02 -15.21 8.98
N SER A 154 7.30 -15.63 7.75
CA SER A 154 8.50 -16.40 7.40
C SER A 154 9.67 -15.44 7.14
N MET A 155 10.78 -15.62 7.85
CA MET A 155 11.94 -14.76 7.75
C MET A 155 13.26 -15.52 7.90
N ASP A 156 14.36 -14.85 7.59
CA ASP A 156 15.70 -15.35 7.91
C ASP A 156 15.87 -15.51 9.40
N GLY A 157 16.42 -16.65 9.80
CA GLY A 157 16.82 -16.95 11.19
C GLY A 157 18.24 -17.49 11.26
N THR A 158 18.77 -17.60 12.44
CA THR A 158 20.11 -18.17 12.65
C THR A 158 19.98 -19.59 13.19
N PRO A 159 20.46 -20.62 12.45
CA PRO A 159 21.26 -20.57 11.23
C PRO A 159 20.49 -20.67 9.91
N ASN A 160 19.16 -20.79 9.84
CA ASN A 160 18.42 -20.97 8.59
C ASN A 160 17.23 -20.03 8.42
N ALA A 161 16.06 -20.42 8.95
CA ALA A 161 14.82 -19.66 8.85
C ALA A 161 14.02 -19.78 10.16
N GLU A 162 13.15 -18.85 10.39
CA GLU A 162 12.25 -18.82 11.53
C GLU A 162 10.87 -18.34 11.08
N PHE A 163 9.83 -18.80 11.79
CA PHE A 163 8.53 -18.14 11.78
C PHE A 163 8.41 -17.27 13.02
N TRP A 164 7.99 -16.04 12.83
CA TRP A 164 7.69 -15.12 13.91
C TRP A 164 6.21 -14.83 13.96
N ILE A 165 5.70 -14.62 15.17
CA ILE A 165 4.34 -14.15 15.41
C ILE A 165 4.40 -12.70 15.92
N VAL A 166 3.51 -11.86 15.41
CA VAL A 166 3.31 -10.47 15.86
C VAL A 166 1.85 -10.32 16.21
N ASP A 167 1.56 -10.03 17.47
CA ASP A 167 0.20 -9.88 17.95
C ASP A 167 -0.40 -8.50 17.59
N THR A 168 -1.67 -8.29 17.93
CA THR A 168 -2.38 -7.03 17.67
C THR A 168 -1.83 -5.82 18.42
N ASN A 169 -1.05 -6.03 19.49
CA ASN A 169 -0.31 -4.98 20.20
C ASN A 169 1.05 -4.71 19.57
N GLN A 170 1.42 -5.46 18.52
CA GLN A 170 2.72 -5.48 17.86
C GLN A 170 3.85 -6.06 18.73
N ASP A 171 3.52 -6.82 19.78
CA ASP A 171 4.49 -7.64 20.49
C ASP A 171 4.85 -8.85 19.64
N SER A 172 6.14 -9.16 19.56
CA SER A 172 6.65 -10.20 18.67
C SER A 172 7.43 -11.28 19.41
N ALA A 173 7.33 -12.51 18.90
CA ALA A 173 8.09 -13.66 19.41
C ALA A 173 8.38 -14.67 18.29
N VAL A 174 9.37 -15.52 18.50
CA VAL A 174 9.59 -16.69 17.65
C VAL A 174 8.41 -17.65 17.82
N TRP A 175 7.74 -17.95 16.68
CA TRP A 175 6.63 -18.89 16.63
C TRP A 175 7.11 -20.33 16.49
N SER A 176 8.05 -20.55 15.56
CA SER A 176 8.82 -21.81 15.40
C SER A 176 10.15 -21.58 14.71
N GLY A 177 11.09 -22.51 14.87
CA GLY A 177 12.24 -22.59 13.96
C GLY A 177 11.82 -23.29 12.68
N ALA A 178 12.39 -22.94 11.54
CA ALA A 178 12.07 -23.56 10.26
C ALA A 178 13.31 -24.15 9.55
N LEU A 179 13.11 -25.27 8.85
CA LEU A 179 14.19 -25.89 8.06
C LEU A 179 14.50 -25.07 6.79
N ALA A 180 13.49 -24.39 6.24
CA ALA A 180 13.58 -23.66 5.00
C ALA A 180 12.75 -22.38 5.06
N LYS A 181 13.12 -21.39 4.24
CA LYS A 181 12.40 -20.14 4.04
C LYS A 181 11.10 -20.41 3.28
N GLY A 182 9.97 -19.94 3.77
CA GLY A 182 8.69 -20.09 3.09
C GLY A 182 8.52 -19.05 1.98
N SER A 183 8.58 -19.45 0.71
CA SER A 183 8.25 -18.57 -0.42
C SER A 183 6.75 -18.28 -0.51
N GLY A 184 5.93 -19.25 -0.11
CA GLY A 184 4.49 -19.17 0.09
C GLY A 184 4.13 -19.92 1.35
N MET A 185 3.19 -19.39 2.12
CA MET A 185 2.72 -20.03 3.36
C MET A 185 1.22 -19.80 3.56
N LYS A 186 0.59 -20.75 4.23
CA LYS A 186 -0.80 -20.69 4.65
C LYS A 186 -1.02 -21.38 5.98
N LEU A 187 -1.82 -20.75 6.82
CA LEU A 187 -2.40 -21.43 7.97
C LEU A 187 -3.44 -22.43 7.50
N GLY A 188 -3.42 -23.61 8.05
CA GLY A 188 -4.37 -24.66 7.75
C GLY A 188 -5.08 -25.17 9.00
N PRO A 189 -5.71 -26.34 8.93
CA PRO A 189 -6.37 -26.97 10.06
C PRO A 189 -5.44 -27.04 11.26
N THR A 190 -6.01 -26.92 12.46
CA THR A 190 -5.28 -26.94 13.74
C THR A 190 -4.35 -25.75 14.01
N GLY A 191 -4.32 -24.72 13.13
CA GLY A 191 -3.42 -23.58 13.22
C GLY A 191 -1.97 -23.89 12.82
N SER A 192 -1.74 -25.05 12.16
CA SER A 192 -0.43 -25.36 11.60
C SER A 192 -0.12 -24.50 10.40
N VAL A 193 1.16 -24.14 10.21
CA VAL A 193 1.66 -23.44 9.03
C VAL A 193 2.09 -24.47 7.98
N TYR A 194 1.50 -24.40 6.80
CA TYR A 194 1.94 -25.14 5.62
C TYR A 194 2.71 -24.17 4.71
N PHE A 195 3.89 -24.58 4.25
CA PHE A 195 4.75 -23.70 3.45
C PHE A 195 5.59 -24.42 2.40
N VAL A 196 6.02 -23.68 1.40
CA VAL A 196 6.83 -24.13 0.27
C VAL A 196 8.04 -23.20 0.08
N ASN A 197 9.09 -23.66 -0.65
CA ASN A 197 10.36 -22.92 -0.74
C ASN A 197 11.02 -22.99 -2.13
N TYR A 198 10.27 -22.80 -3.21
CA TYR A 198 10.72 -22.92 -4.60
C TYR A 198 11.23 -24.32 -5.00
N GLN A 199 11.00 -25.33 -4.16
CA GLN A 199 11.35 -26.73 -4.39
C GLN A 199 10.10 -27.59 -4.41
N ARG A 200 10.31 -28.91 -4.53
CA ARG A 200 9.23 -29.90 -4.61
C ARG A 200 8.78 -30.42 -3.24
N TYR A 201 8.85 -29.58 -2.22
CA TYR A 201 8.51 -30.01 -0.86
C TYR A 201 7.47 -29.08 -0.25
N LEU A 202 6.43 -29.71 0.28
CA LEU A 202 5.49 -29.10 1.21
C LEU A 202 5.97 -29.41 2.62
N TYR A 203 6.12 -28.38 3.42
CA TYR A 203 6.48 -28.47 4.83
C TYR A 203 5.27 -28.16 5.69
N LYS A 204 5.29 -28.68 6.93
CA LYS A 204 4.30 -28.36 7.96
C LYS A 204 5.04 -28.08 9.26
N ASP A 205 4.67 -26.99 9.93
CA ASP A 205 5.14 -26.63 11.25
C ASP A 205 3.97 -26.30 12.18
N GLU A 206 4.18 -26.54 13.47
CA GLU A 206 3.26 -26.18 14.55
C GLU A 206 3.93 -25.18 15.50
N GLN A 207 3.15 -24.41 16.22
CA GLN A 207 3.69 -23.46 17.18
C GLN A 207 4.62 -24.16 18.18
N GLY A 208 5.81 -23.59 18.38
CA GLY A 208 6.83 -24.13 19.28
C GLY A 208 7.63 -25.30 18.71
N THR A 209 7.44 -25.69 17.44
CA THR A 209 8.25 -26.71 16.79
C THR A 209 9.71 -26.26 16.75
N PRO A 210 10.67 -27.02 17.35
CA PRO A 210 12.08 -26.75 17.14
C PRO A 210 12.45 -27.01 15.68
N LYS A 211 13.38 -26.21 15.15
CA LYS A 211 13.82 -26.29 13.75
C LYS A 211 14.22 -27.70 13.28
N GLU A 212 14.89 -28.48 14.14
CA GLU A 212 15.28 -29.85 13.86
C GLU A 212 14.11 -30.82 13.71
N ASN A 213 12.92 -30.39 14.10
CA ASN A 213 11.68 -31.15 14.04
C ASN A 213 10.75 -30.69 12.91
N THR A 214 11.13 -29.62 12.13
CA THR A 214 10.40 -29.27 10.90
C THR A 214 10.36 -30.47 9.97
N GLU A 215 9.18 -30.90 9.58
CA GLU A 215 9.00 -32.07 8.74
C GLU A 215 8.75 -31.70 7.27
N ILE A 216 9.38 -32.48 6.36
CA ILE A 216 8.89 -32.55 4.99
C ILE A 216 7.56 -33.29 5.04
N PHE A 217 6.46 -32.54 4.99
CA PHE A 217 5.12 -33.10 5.07
C PHE A 217 4.78 -33.93 3.82
N LYS A 218 5.17 -33.41 2.62
CA LYS A 218 4.97 -34.12 1.37
C LYS A 218 5.95 -33.70 0.28
N ARG A 219 6.25 -34.63 -0.63
CA ARG A 219 6.94 -34.32 -1.89
C ARG A 219 5.90 -34.13 -3.00
N LEU A 220 5.96 -32.99 -3.69
CA LEU A 220 5.10 -32.58 -4.79
C LEU A 220 5.68 -32.99 -6.15
N ASN A 221 4.87 -32.91 -7.21
CA ASN A 221 5.28 -33.28 -8.57
C ASN A 221 6.11 -32.17 -9.24
N GLY A 222 5.77 -30.89 -9.00
CA GLY A 222 6.48 -29.71 -9.52
C GLY A 222 7.27 -28.95 -8.45
N ASN A 223 8.09 -27.99 -8.87
CA ASN A 223 8.62 -26.96 -7.98
C ASN A 223 7.52 -25.96 -7.67
N VAL A 224 7.43 -25.50 -6.43
CA VAL A 224 6.28 -24.74 -5.94
C VAL A 224 6.70 -23.40 -5.38
N THR A 225 5.97 -22.37 -5.76
CA THR A 225 6.19 -20.98 -5.29
C THR A 225 5.14 -20.54 -4.28
N ASP A 226 3.89 -20.99 -4.44
CA ASP A 226 2.76 -20.54 -3.62
C ASP A 226 1.73 -21.66 -3.44
N LEU A 227 0.85 -21.51 -2.44
CA LEU A 227 -0.16 -22.48 -2.07
C LEU A 227 -1.39 -21.81 -1.46
N ASP A 228 -2.54 -22.46 -1.55
CA ASP A 228 -3.77 -22.01 -0.88
C ASP A 228 -4.75 -23.17 -0.64
N PHE A 229 -5.63 -23.02 0.34
CA PHE A 229 -6.65 -24.01 0.70
C PHE A 229 -8.00 -23.69 0.10
N ASP A 230 -8.77 -24.72 -0.23
CA ASP A 230 -10.21 -24.61 -0.42
C ASP A 230 -10.99 -24.98 0.86
N SER A 231 -12.31 -24.80 0.80
CA SER A 231 -13.21 -25.13 1.93
C SER A 231 -13.36 -26.62 2.22
N ASN A 232 -12.89 -27.49 1.33
CA ASN A 232 -12.92 -28.94 1.51
C ASN A 232 -11.62 -29.52 2.12
N GLY A 233 -10.64 -28.65 2.41
CA GLY A 233 -9.34 -29.04 2.94
C GLY A 233 -8.32 -29.42 1.87
N ASN A 234 -8.62 -29.20 0.59
CA ASN A 234 -7.64 -29.39 -0.47
C ASN A 234 -6.61 -28.26 -0.45
N LEU A 235 -5.35 -28.60 -0.34
CA LEU A 235 -4.23 -27.68 -0.49
C LEU A 235 -3.75 -27.70 -1.94
N PHE A 236 -4.03 -26.64 -2.68
CA PHE A 236 -3.48 -26.42 -4.02
C PHE A 236 -2.07 -25.84 -3.91
N ALA A 237 -1.16 -26.31 -4.75
CA ALA A 237 0.22 -25.85 -4.79
C ALA A 237 0.72 -25.77 -6.24
N GLY A 238 1.35 -24.66 -6.61
CA GLY A 238 1.85 -24.41 -7.97
C GLY A 238 3.13 -23.59 -7.99
N GLY A 239 3.88 -23.65 -9.09
CA GLY A 239 5.14 -22.92 -9.22
C GLY A 239 5.81 -23.08 -10.58
N THR A 240 7.14 -23.19 -10.60
CA THR A 240 7.97 -23.22 -11.81
C THR A 240 8.02 -24.57 -12.51
N GLY A 241 7.09 -25.46 -12.22
CA GLY A 241 6.99 -26.77 -12.88
C GLY A 241 5.82 -26.85 -13.85
N SER A 242 5.10 -25.77 -14.08
CA SER A 242 3.89 -25.73 -14.92
C SER A 242 2.80 -26.74 -14.49
N ILE A 243 2.81 -27.14 -13.22
CA ILE A 243 1.93 -28.15 -12.65
C ILE A 243 1.21 -27.54 -11.44
N ILE A 244 -0.07 -27.86 -11.29
CA ILE A 244 -0.81 -27.66 -10.05
C ILE A 244 -1.05 -29.03 -9.42
N ASP A 245 -0.52 -29.16 -8.21
CA ASP A 245 -0.76 -30.30 -7.34
C ASP A 245 -1.85 -29.99 -6.32
N VAL A 246 -2.58 -31.03 -5.91
CA VAL A 246 -3.49 -31.04 -4.78
C VAL A 246 -3.02 -32.03 -3.74
N VAL A 247 -3.09 -31.62 -2.48
CA VAL A 247 -2.90 -32.44 -1.29
C VAL A 247 -4.15 -32.32 -0.43
N ASP A 248 -4.85 -33.42 -0.20
CA ASP A 248 -6.04 -33.46 0.63
C ASP A 248 -5.61 -33.56 2.10
N ILE A 249 -5.97 -32.55 2.90
CA ILE A 249 -5.60 -32.41 4.31
C ILE A 249 -6.89 -32.44 5.13
N ASN A 250 -6.99 -33.39 6.05
CA ASN A 250 -8.15 -33.51 6.92
C ASN A 250 -8.14 -32.48 8.08
N ASP A 251 -9.26 -32.40 8.82
CA ASP A 251 -9.47 -31.43 9.90
C ASP A 251 -8.46 -31.56 11.07
N ASP A 252 -7.81 -32.71 11.24
CA ASP A 252 -6.76 -32.89 12.25
C ASP A 252 -5.35 -32.56 11.74
N GLY A 253 -5.26 -32.01 10.50
CA GLY A 253 -4.01 -31.64 9.85
C GLY A 253 -3.21 -32.81 9.30
N GLY A 254 -3.78 -34.04 9.26
CA GLY A 254 -3.19 -35.21 8.64
C GLY A 254 -3.51 -35.27 7.16
N LEU A 255 -2.87 -36.24 6.47
CA LEU A 255 -3.11 -36.52 5.06
C LEU A 255 -4.27 -37.52 4.90
N THR A 256 -5.25 -37.18 4.07
CA THR A 256 -6.31 -38.12 3.66
C THR A 256 -5.86 -38.93 2.48
N SER A 257 -5.12 -38.32 1.54
CA SER A 257 -4.68 -38.97 0.30
C SER A 257 -3.22 -38.65 -0.06
N GLY A 258 -2.79 -39.11 -1.23
CA GLY A 258 -1.50 -38.74 -1.82
C GLY A 258 -1.49 -37.33 -2.43
N VAL A 259 -0.41 -37.05 -3.17
CA VAL A 259 -0.35 -35.87 -4.05
C VAL A 259 -0.96 -36.24 -5.39
N THR A 260 -1.87 -35.40 -5.88
CA THR A 260 -2.49 -35.55 -7.19
C THR A 260 -2.14 -34.35 -8.06
N GLU A 261 -1.57 -34.58 -9.25
CA GLU A 261 -1.49 -33.56 -10.29
C GLU A 261 -2.89 -33.33 -10.86
N VAL A 262 -3.47 -32.15 -10.60
CA VAL A 262 -4.85 -31.84 -11.04
C VAL A 262 -4.89 -30.98 -12.29
N LYS A 263 -3.79 -30.33 -12.65
CA LYS A 263 -3.67 -29.54 -13.86
C LYS A 263 -2.23 -29.46 -14.35
N ASN A 264 -2.04 -29.62 -15.65
CA ASN A 264 -0.81 -29.24 -16.34
C ASN A 264 -1.07 -27.93 -17.10
N LEU A 265 -0.20 -26.94 -16.90
CA LEU A 265 -0.30 -25.61 -17.48
C LEU A 265 0.60 -25.43 -18.71
N ASP A 266 1.14 -26.54 -19.24
CA ASP A 266 2.04 -26.59 -20.39
C ASP A 266 3.35 -25.79 -20.18
N THR A 267 3.32 -24.50 -20.54
CA THR A 267 4.51 -23.61 -20.50
C THR A 267 4.35 -22.44 -19.53
N LEU A 268 3.27 -22.43 -18.74
CA LEU A 268 3.01 -21.36 -17.78
C LEU A 268 3.49 -21.75 -16.39
N ASP A 269 4.41 -20.97 -15.85
CA ASP A 269 4.80 -21.06 -14.45
C ASP A 269 3.85 -20.25 -13.57
N VAL A 270 3.55 -20.74 -12.36
CA VAL A 270 2.73 -20.07 -11.37
C VAL A 270 3.63 -19.19 -10.49
N ILE A 271 3.26 -17.90 -10.38
CA ILE A 271 3.89 -16.96 -9.47
C ILE A 271 3.16 -16.97 -8.12
N SER A 272 1.84 -16.85 -8.16
CA SER A 272 0.97 -16.84 -6.98
C SER A 272 -0.37 -17.48 -7.31
N LEU A 273 -1.03 -18.06 -6.31
CA LEU A 273 -2.36 -18.65 -6.48
C LEU A 273 -3.25 -18.37 -5.27
N ARG A 274 -4.55 -18.27 -5.52
CA ARG A 274 -5.57 -18.05 -4.47
C ARG A 274 -6.85 -18.79 -4.82
N VAL A 275 -7.43 -19.41 -3.82
CA VAL A 275 -8.78 -19.98 -3.93
C VAL A 275 -9.79 -18.89 -3.57
N PHE A 276 -10.83 -18.78 -4.38
CA PHE A 276 -11.96 -17.92 -4.11
C PHE A 276 -13.25 -18.63 -4.50
N HIS A 277 -14.06 -18.94 -3.50
CA HIS A 277 -15.25 -19.76 -3.64
C HIS A 277 -14.92 -21.11 -4.31
N ASP A 278 -15.54 -21.43 -5.44
CA ASP A 278 -15.37 -22.66 -6.21
C ASP A 278 -14.34 -22.52 -7.36
N HIS A 279 -13.43 -21.56 -7.27
CA HIS A 279 -12.42 -21.32 -8.30
C HIS A 279 -11.02 -21.18 -7.71
N LEU A 280 -10.04 -21.76 -8.41
CA LEU A 280 -8.63 -21.47 -8.23
C LEU A 280 -8.19 -20.40 -9.21
N TYR A 281 -7.68 -19.28 -8.68
CA TYR A 281 -7.05 -18.21 -9.44
C TYR A 281 -5.54 -18.39 -9.43
N VAL A 282 -4.89 -18.14 -10.56
CA VAL A 282 -3.44 -18.25 -10.71
C VAL A 282 -2.88 -17.05 -11.46
N LEU A 283 -1.89 -16.39 -10.87
CA LEU A 283 -1.01 -15.45 -11.57
C LEU A 283 0.11 -16.27 -12.21
N THR A 284 0.23 -16.19 -13.50
CA THR A 284 1.19 -16.98 -14.28
C THR A 284 2.20 -16.12 -15.02
N THR A 285 3.31 -16.73 -15.40
CA THR A 285 4.30 -16.15 -16.29
C THR A 285 4.73 -17.15 -17.37
N THR A 286 5.04 -16.63 -18.55
CA THR A 286 5.66 -17.39 -19.63
C THR A 286 7.18 -17.31 -19.60
N VAL A 287 7.87 -18.09 -20.42
CA VAL A 287 9.33 -17.98 -20.63
C VAL A 287 9.75 -16.60 -21.18
N SER A 288 8.84 -15.90 -21.88
CA SER A 288 9.03 -14.53 -22.37
C SER A 288 8.59 -13.46 -21.38
N SER A 289 8.31 -13.84 -20.14
CA SER A 289 7.86 -12.95 -19.07
C SER A 289 6.49 -12.29 -19.30
N ASP A 290 5.65 -12.87 -20.17
CA ASP A 290 4.26 -12.46 -20.28
C ASP A 290 3.47 -12.98 -19.08
N GLN A 291 2.73 -12.07 -18.43
CA GLN A 291 2.01 -12.38 -17.20
C GLN A 291 0.51 -12.14 -17.35
N ALA A 292 -0.28 -13.05 -16.79
CA ALA A 292 -1.74 -12.95 -16.75
C ALA A 292 -2.31 -13.68 -15.53
N ILE A 293 -3.49 -13.29 -15.11
CA ILE A 293 -4.28 -13.98 -14.10
C ILE A 293 -5.36 -14.79 -14.80
N TYR A 294 -5.39 -16.09 -14.50
CA TYR A 294 -6.43 -17.01 -14.95
C TYR A 294 -7.20 -17.54 -13.75
N LYS A 295 -8.39 -18.08 -14.01
CA LYS A 295 -9.15 -18.87 -13.05
C LYS A 295 -9.55 -20.21 -13.64
N MET A 296 -9.74 -21.19 -12.78
CA MET A 296 -10.24 -22.54 -13.11
C MET A 296 -11.29 -22.93 -12.08
N GLN A 297 -12.40 -23.48 -12.53
CA GLN A 297 -13.42 -23.98 -11.60
C GLN A 297 -12.91 -25.24 -10.89
N ILE A 298 -13.14 -25.34 -9.58
CA ILE A 298 -12.97 -26.55 -8.79
C ILE A 298 -14.23 -27.39 -8.99
N LEU A 299 -14.08 -28.59 -9.59
CA LEU A 299 -15.20 -29.36 -10.12
C LEU A 299 -15.80 -30.34 -9.11
N ASP A 300 -15.02 -30.73 -8.12
CA ASP A 300 -15.40 -31.74 -7.13
C ASP A 300 -14.62 -31.58 -5.81
N ASP A 301 -15.04 -32.35 -4.80
CA ASP A 301 -14.45 -32.31 -3.46
C ASP A 301 -12.98 -32.82 -3.41
N SER A 302 -12.47 -33.43 -4.49
CA SER A 302 -11.07 -33.86 -4.61
C SER A 302 -10.16 -32.80 -5.24
N GLY A 303 -10.70 -31.61 -5.57
CA GLY A 303 -9.95 -30.50 -6.13
C GLY A 303 -9.62 -30.62 -7.62
N SER A 304 -10.38 -31.43 -8.38
CA SER A 304 -10.23 -31.48 -9.85
C SER A 304 -10.52 -30.12 -10.47
N LEU A 305 -9.71 -29.72 -11.46
CA LEU A 305 -9.80 -28.38 -12.06
C LEU A 305 -10.36 -28.42 -13.49
N GLY A 306 -11.23 -27.47 -13.77
CA GLY A 306 -11.79 -27.20 -15.10
C GLY A 306 -10.82 -26.55 -16.08
N ASP A 307 -11.36 -25.97 -17.14
CA ASP A 307 -10.56 -25.25 -18.11
C ASP A 307 -10.12 -23.88 -17.58
N MET A 308 -8.99 -23.39 -18.12
CA MET A 308 -8.46 -22.07 -17.78
C MET A 308 -9.26 -20.97 -18.49
N GLU A 309 -9.65 -19.98 -17.73
CA GLU A 309 -10.30 -18.75 -18.18
C GLU A 309 -9.43 -17.55 -17.89
N LEU A 310 -9.16 -16.68 -18.88
CA LEU A 310 -8.42 -15.44 -18.67
C LEU A 310 -9.29 -14.46 -17.85
N VAL A 311 -8.74 -13.98 -16.74
CA VAL A 311 -9.37 -12.95 -15.89
C VAL A 311 -8.78 -11.58 -16.18
N PHE A 312 -7.45 -11.49 -16.26
CA PHE A 312 -6.78 -10.21 -16.48
C PHE A 312 -5.40 -10.41 -17.14
N ASP A 313 -5.15 -9.69 -18.23
CA ASP A 313 -3.87 -9.69 -18.93
C ASP A 313 -2.99 -8.55 -18.38
N TRP A 314 -2.10 -8.90 -17.43
CA TRP A 314 -1.20 -7.94 -16.80
C TRP A 314 -0.19 -7.34 -17.78
N SER A 315 0.35 -8.17 -18.66
CA SER A 315 1.33 -7.74 -19.66
C SER A 315 0.74 -6.75 -20.66
N ALA A 316 -0.50 -6.96 -21.08
CA ALA A 316 -1.20 -6.01 -21.95
C ALA A 316 -1.53 -4.70 -21.20
N TYR A 317 -1.98 -4.77 -19.95
CA TYR A 317 -2.31 -3.60 -19.13
C TYR A 317 -1.10 -2.70 -18.89
N THR A 318 0.03 -3.28 -18.52
CA THR A 318 1.26 -2.55 -18.18
C THR A 318 2.15 -2.25 -19.39
N ASN A 319 1.82 -2.76 -20.58
CA ASN A 319 2.72 -2.79 -21.73
C ASN A 319 4.07 -3.43 -21.40
N LYS A 320 4.09 -4.41 -20.50
CA LYS A 320 5.31 -5.11 -19.99
C LYS A 320 6.32 -4.18 -19.27
N LEU A 321 5.85 -3.06 -18.74
CA LEU A 321 6.71 -2.10 -18.02
C LEU A 321 6.86 -2.43 -16.55
N SER A 322 6.03 -3.35 -16.03
CA SER A 322 6.13 -3.83 -14.65
C SER A 322 5.69 -5.28 -14.54
N SER A 323 6.21 -5.95 -13.51
CA SER A 323 5.90 -7.34 -13.18
C SER A 323 4.92 -7.41 -12.02
N ALA A 324 3.87 -8.23 -12.15
CA ALA A 324 3.06 -8.65 -11.02
C ALA A 324 3.85 -9.67 -10.20
N LEU A 325 3.87 -9.48 -8.88
CA LEU A 325 4.65 -10.32 -7.96
C LEU A 325 3.77 -11.20 -7.08
N CYS A 326 2.58 -10.74 -6.73
CA CYS A 326 1.59 -11.45 -5.93
C CYS A 326 0.19 -10.88 -6.21
N PHE A 327 -0.85 -11.60 -5.79
CA PHE A 327 -2.21 -11.08 -5.81
C PHE A 327 -3.05 -11.68 -4.69
N THR A 328 -4.18 -11.04 -4.42
CA THR A 328 -5.24 -11.56 -3.55
C THR A 328 -6.60 -11.03 -4.02
N LEU A 329 -7.69 -11.50 -3.40
CA LEU A 329 -9.05 -11.08 -3.73
C LEU A 329 -9.74 -10.48 -2.51
N SER A 330 -10.65 -9.52 -2.75
CA SER A 330 -11.60 -9.04 -1.76
C SER A 330 -12.75 -10.03 -1.57
N GLU A 331 -13.59 -9.80 -0.56
CA GLU A 331 -14.84 -10.55 -0.32
C GLU A 331 -15.77 -10.53 -1.55
N THR A 332 -15.73 -9.47 -2.36
CA THR A 332 -16.51 -9.34 -3.60
C THR A 332 -15.86 -9.95 -4.83
N GLY A 333 -14.66 -10.51 -4.71
CA GLY A 333 -13.90 -11.11 -5.81
C GLY A 333 -13.10 -10.10 -6.64
N ASP A 334 -12.98 -8.85 -6.20
CA ASP A 334 -12.12 -7.89 -6.85
C ASP A 334 -10.64 -8.22 -6.56
N LEU A 335 -9.77 -8.02 -7.56
CA LEU A 335 -8.36 -8.37 -7.45
C LEU A 335 -7.53 -7.20 -6.89
N PHE A 336 -6.60 -7.54 -6.01
CA PHE A 336 -5.49 -6.69 -5.60
C PHE A 336 -4.19 -7.32 -6.10
N VAL A 337 -3.43 -6.60 -6.92
CA VAL A 337 -2.18 -7.11 -7.52
C VAL A 337 -1.01 -6.27 -7.03
N GLY A 338 -0.07 -6.90 -6.33
CA GLY A 338 1.20 -6.31 -5.93
C GLY A 338 2.24 -6.43 -7.04
N SER A 339 3.00 -5.36 -7.28
CA SER A 339 3.93 -5.27 -8.40
C SER A 339 5.23 -4.53 -8.05
N ASP A 340 6.16 -4.53 -8.99
CA ASP A 340 7.39 -3.73 -8.96
C ASP A 340 7.24 -2.33 -9.56
N SER A 341 6.02 -1.88 -9.86
CA SER A 341 5.75 -0.57 -10.45
C SER A 341 5.86 0.54 -9.43
N ASP A 342 6.76 1.50 -9.62
CA ASP A 342 6.87 2.71 -8.78
C ASP A 342 5.63 3.63 -8.88
N VAL A 343 4.85 3.50 -9.96
CA VAL A 343 3.66 4.35 -10.18
C VAL A 343 2.42 3.73 -9.55
N GLN A 344 2.29 2.42 -9.62
CA GLN A 344 1.16 1.67 -9.10
C GLN A 344 1.64 0.40 -8.40
N PRO A 345 2.24 0.52 -7.20
CA PRO A 345 2.75 -0.64 -6.45
C PRO A 345 1.67 -1.67 -6.13
N LEU A 346 0.47 -1.19 -5.82
CA LEU A 346 -0.74 -1.98 -5.62
C LEU A 346 -1.80 -1.55 -6.63
N THR A 347 -2.26 -2.48 -7.44
CA THR A 347 -3.33 -2.26 -8.44
C THR A 347 -4.60 -2.96 -7.99
N TYR A 348 -5.70 -2.21 -7.95
CA TYR A 348 -7.05 -2.70 -7.72
C TYR A 348 -7.76 -2.92 -9.06
N ILE A 349 -8.37 -4.10 -9.23
CA ILE A 349 -9.04 -4.49 -10.46
C ILE A 349 -10.47 -4.92 -10.15
N GLN A 350 -11.42 -4.17 -10.66
CA GLN A 350 -12.86 -4.44 -10.51
C GLN A 350 -13.51 -4.52 -11.88
N ASN A 351 -14.20 -5.63 -12.17
CA ASN A 351 -14.87 -5.85 -13.45
C ASN A 351 -13.97 -5.63 -14.68
N GLY A 352 -12.69 -6.01 -14.57
CA GLY A 352 -11.67 -5.83 -15.62
C GLY A 352 -11.10 -4.41 -15.74
N ASN A 353 -11.56 -3.45 -14.93
CA ASN A 353 -11.02 -2.10 -14.88
C ASN A 353 -9.95 -2.01 -13.78
N ALA A 354 -8.74 -1.64 -14.15
CA ALA A 354 -7.60 -1.52 -13.25
C ALA A 354 -7.29 -0.07 -12.89
N SER A 355 -6.95 0.17 -11.63
CA SER A 355 -6.51 1.47 -11.13
C SER A 355 -5.50 1.30 -9.99
N GLY A 356 -4.64 2.30 -9.80
CA GLY A 356 -3.73 2.30 -8.66
C GLY A 356 -4.49 2.44 -7.33
N PHE A 357 -4.12 1.62 -6.34
CA PHE A 357 -4.67 1.67 -5.00
C PHE A 357 -3.66 2.30 -4.05
N TYR A 358 -4.02 3.43 -3.45
CA TYR A 358 -3.17 4.21 -2.54
C TYR A 358 -1.76 4.52 -3.08
N SER A 359 -1.66 4.75 -4.39
CA SER A 359 -0.39 4.95 -5.10
C SER A 359 0.40 6.17 -4.62
N SER A 360 -0.24 7.13 -3.94
CA SER A 360 0.41 8.30 -3.34
C SER A 360 1.20 7.97 -2.05
N ILE A 361 0.99 6.78 -1.46
CA ILE A 361 1.54 6.40 -0.15
C ILE A 361 2.32 5.10 -0.22
N LEU A 362 1.80 4.09 -0.94
CA LEU A 362 2.46 2.79 -1.10
C LEU A 362 3.68 2.91 -2.02
N THR A 363 4.68 2.11 -1.75
CA THR A 363 5.92 2.03 -2.54
C THR A 363 6.16 0.62 -3.07
N ALA A 364 6.79 0.51 -4.23
CA ALA A 364 7.20 -0.77 -4.81
C ALA A 364 8.52 -1.27 -4.19
N PRO A 365 8.80 -2.57 -4.34
CA PRO A 365 7.90 -3.63 -4.79
C PRO A 365 7.01 -4.16 -3.66
N ILE A 366 5.83 -4.68 -4.01
CA ILE A 366 4.98 -5.44 -3.10
C ILE A 366 5.10 -6.91 -3.49
N THR A 367 5.75 -7.71 -2.64
CA THR A 367 6.18 -9.08 -2.99
C THR A 367 5.27 -10.17 -2.46
N TYR A 368 4.49 -9.91 -1.43
CA TYR A 368 3.52 -10.84 -0.85
C TYR A 368 2.41 -10.09 -0.15
N MET A 369 1.23 -10.70 -0.03
CA MET A 369 0.12 -10.13 0.73
C MET A 369 -0.88 -11.18 1.21
N ALA A 370 -1.51 -10.89 2.36
CA ALA A 370 -2.63 -11.64 2.92
C ALA A 370 -3.61 -10.69 3.62
N TRP A 371 -4.88 -11.07 3.61
CA TRP A 371 -5.92 -10.36 4.34
C TRP A 371 -5.93 -10.74 5.82
N GLY A 372 -6.21 -9.77 6.67
CA GLY A 372 -6.66 -9.98 8.05
C GLY A 372 -8.14 -10.37 8.12
N ASN A 373 -8.69 -10.41 9.32
CA ASN A 373 -10.11 -10.78 9.55
C ASN A 373 -11.09 -9.62 9.32
N SER A 374 -10.59 -8.44 9.03
CA SER A 374 -11.35 -7.21 8.85
C SER A 374 -11.01 -6.55 7.50
N ASN A 375 -10.98 -5.24 7.46
CA ASN A 375 -10.62 -4.44 6.28
C ASN A 375 -9.11 -4.21 6.12
N TYR A 376 -8.29 -4.95 6.84
CA TYR A 376 -6.83 -4.81 6.77
C TYR A 376 -6.19 -5.81 5.82
N LEU A 377 -5.45 -5.27 4.85
CA LEU A 377 -4.55 -6.03 3.99
C LEU A 377 -3.11 -5.87 4.51
N TYR A 378 -2.46 -6.99 4.77
CA TYR A 378 -1.05 -7.02 5.16
C TYR A 378 -0.20 -7.34 3.94
N LEU A 379 0.85 -6.57 3.72
CA LEU A 379 1.73 -6.72 2.56
C LEU A 379 3.20 -6.63 2.95
N ILE A 380 4.04 -7.32 2.20
CA ILE A 380 5.50 -7.22 2.29
C ILE A 380 5.98 -6.23 1.25
N ASN A 381 6.61 -5.15 1.74
CA ASN A 381 7.36 -4.21 0.91
C ASN A 381 8.85 -4.48 1.12
N LYS A 382 9.53 -4.92 0.06
CA LYS A 382 10.91 -5.37 0.13
C LYS A 382 11.76 -4.69 -0.92
N THR A 383 12.63 -3.78 -0.48
CA THR A 383 13.64 -3.10 -1.30
C THR A 383 15.05 -3.48 -0.82
N GLU A 384 16.09 -2.97 -1.48
CA GLU A 384 17.48 -3.11 -0.99
C GLU A 384 17.71 -2.37 0.34
N GLU A 385 16.91 -1.33 0.62
CA GLU A 385 17.07 -0.45 1.77
C GLU A 385 16.04 -0.71 2.88
N THR A 386 14.91 -1.35 2.55
CA THR A 386 13.81 -1.58 3.51
C THR A 386 13.20 -2.94 3.31
N ASN A 387 13.02 -3.68 4.41
CA ASN A 387 12.17 -4.87 4.47
C ASN A 387 11.15 -4.64 5.59
N ARG A 388 9.88 -4.59 5.23
CA ARG A 388 8.82 -4.30 6.21
C ARG A 388 7.52 -5.00 5.85
N VAL A 389 6.71 -5.25 6.85
CA VAL A 389 5.30 -5.54 6.68
C VAL A 389 4.53 -4.25 6.87
N GLN A 390 3.58 -3.99 5.99
CA GLN A 390 2.66 -2.87 6.09
C GLN A 390 1.24 -3.39 6.25
N ARG A 391 0.50 -2.81 7.20
CA ARG A 391 -0.94 -3.00 7.35
C ARG A 391 -1.65 -1.85 6.66
N VAL A 392 -2.51 -2.18 5.71
CA VAL A 392 -3.26 -1.23 4.87
C VAL A 392 -4.73 -1.32 5.23
N ASP A 393 -5.33 -0.23 5.70
CA ASP A 393 -6.78 -0.11 5.83
C ASP A 393 -7.39 0.16 4.45
N THR A 394 -7.98 -0.87 3.86
CA THR A 394 -8.56 -0.81 2.53
C THR A 394 -10.00 -0.34 2.52
N ARG A 395 -10.66 -0.27 3.68
CA ARG A 395 -12.12 -0.10 3.84
C ARG A 395 -12.95 -1.20 3.14
N MET A 396 -12.31 -2.31 2.78
CA MET A 396 -12.93 -3.48 2.13
C MET A 396 -12.51 -4.73 2.87
N SER A 397 -13.40 -5.72 2.95
CA SER A 397 -13.07 -7.03 3.53
C SER A 397 -12.33 -7.89 2.51
N GLY A 398 -11.44 -8.75 3.00
CA GLY A 398 -10.79 -9.79 2.21
C GLY A 398 -11.70 -10.96 1.92
N ALA A 399 -11.34 -11.76 0.93
CA ALA A 399 -11.99 -13.03 0.65
C ALA A 399 -11.90 -13.97 1.85
N ASP A 400 -12.91 -14.84 2.00
CA ASP A 400 -12.90 -15.90 2.99
C ASP A 400 -11.66 -16.78 2.82
N TYR A 401 -11.13 -17.24 3.93
CA TYR A 401 -9.94 -18.04 3.95
C TYR A 401 -10.09 -19.26 4.87
N TYR A 402 -9.70 -20.44 4.40
CA TYR A 402 -9.91 -21.71 5.09
C TYR A 402 -9.29 -21.76 6.49
N GLY A 403 -8.11 -21.21 6.70
CA GLY A 403 -7.41 -21.17 7.99
C GLY A 403 -8.02 -20.21 9.01
N ARG A 404 -9.04 -19.44 8.62
CA ARG A 404 -9.72 -18.42 9.43
C ARG A 404 -11.25 -18.58 9.44
N PRO A 405 -11.79 -19.75 9.74
CA PRO A 405 -13.24 -19.98 9.79
C PRO A 405 -13.93 -19.27 10.96
#